data_94b8aa0c087450e8192cffc3699c2715
#
_entry.id   94b8aa0c087450e8192cffc3699c2715
#
_cell.length_a   1.000
_cell.length_b   1.000
_cell.length_c   1.000
_cell.angle_alpha   90.00
_cell.angle_beta   90.00
_cell.angle_gamma   90.00
#
_symmetry.space_group_name_H-M   'P 1'
#
loop_
_entity.id
_entity.type
_entity.pdbx_description
1 polymer ?
#
loop_
_entity_poly.entity_id
_entity_poly.type
_entity_poly.pdbx_seq_one_letter_code
_entity_poly.pdbx_strand_id
1 'polypeptide(L)'
;MFVLFKLLVYVILPLILALIGTWRERTRGDSTGVRYLVDQLLFWYLVIAVGVAGTISGFSQMFNGEMTARLNDWPYSPFVVELGFMNLAFGILGLLCVRIKGTWWYAAAVGYGIFMGLAAYYHIYDFVAHSNTAAGNSPLGIVFWTDLLLAVALLALSAVHAYLARTSQEIVAPRREPAT
;
A
#
# COMPACT_ATOMS: atom_id res chain seq x y z
N MET A 1 -3.45 -18.87 10.79
CA MET A 1 -4.56 -17.92 10.53
C MET A 1 -4.06 -16.49 10.27
N PHE A 2 -3.22 -15.91 11.12
CA PHE A 2 -2.69 -14.53 10.98
C PHE A 2 -1.89 -14.29 9.67
N VAL A 3 -0.98 -15.19 9.31
CA VAL A 3 -0.20 -15.12 8.06
C VAL A 3 -1.11 -15.10 6.83
N LEU A 4 -2.09 -16.01 6.81
CA LEU A 4 -3.04 -16.12 5.70
C LEU A 4 -3.88 -14.84 5.55
N PHE A 5 -4.30 -14.26 6.66
CA PHE A 5 -5.02 -12.98 6.68
C PHE A 5 -4.17 -11.85 6.09
N LYS A 6 -2.90 -11.72 6.50
CA LYS A 6 -1.99 -10.71 5.94
C LYS A 6 -1.82 -10.86 4.43
N LEU A 7 -1.50 -12.07 3.95
CA LEU A 7 -1.37 -12.33 2.51
C LEU A 7 -2.66 -12.00 1.74
N LEU A 8 -3.82 -12.39 2.29
CA LEU A 8 -5.10 -12.11 1.68
C LEU A 8 -5.33 -10.61 1.51
N VAL A 9 -5.15 -9.83 2.56
CA VAL A 9 -5.54 -8.41 2.58
C VAL A 9 -4.49 -7.51 1.91
N TYR A 10 -3.20 -7.81 2.08
CA TYR A 10 -2.12 -6.97 1.53
C TYR A 10 -1.73 -7.31 0.10
N VAL A 11 -2.03 -8.53 -0.38
CA VAL A 11 -1.58 -8.96 -1.71
C VAL A 11 -2.74 -9.46 -2.57
N ILE A 12 -3.46 -10.48 -2.12
CA ILE A 12 -4.40 -11.23 -2.95
C ILE A 12 -5.65 -10.40 -3.28
N LEU A 13 -6.29 -9.83 -2.28
CA LEU A 13 -7.57 -9.13 -2.45
C LEU A 13 -7.45 -7.86 -3.33
N PRO A 14 -6.45 -6.98 -3.15
CA PRO A 14 -6.25 -5.86 -4.07
C PRO A 14 -6.05 -6.29 -5.53
N LEU A 15 -5.25 -7.35 -5.76
CA LEU A 15 -5.03 -7.90 -7.09
C LEU A 15 -6.31 -8.44 -7.72
N ILE A 16 -7.06 -9.26 -6.99
CA ILE A 16 -8.32 -9.84 -7.50
C ILE A 16 -9.31 -8.72 -7.86
N LEU A 17 -9.49 -7.73 -6.99
CA LEU A 17 -10.43 -6.63 -7.22
C LEU A 17 -10.01 -5.78 -8.43
N ALA A 18 -8.73 -5.52 -8.60
CA ALA A 18 -8.20 -4.80 -9.75
C ALA A 18 -8.42 -5.57 -11.05
N LEU A 19 -8.18 -6.89 -11.05
CA LEU A 19 -8.42 -7.75 -12.20
C LEU A 19 -9.90 -7.85 -12.56
N ILE A 20 -10.78 -7.99 -11.56
CA ILE A 20 -12.25 -8.00 -11.76
C ILE A 20 -12.70 -6.66 -12.35
N GLY A 21 -12.22 -5.52 -11.82
CA GLY A 21 -12.53 -4.20 -12.34
C GLY A 21 -12.13 -4.06 -13.82
N THR A 22 -10.91 -4.46 -14.13
CA THR A 22 -10.38 -4.42 -15.51
C THR A 22 -11.13 -5.35 -16.46
N TRP A 23 -11.47 -6.56 -16.00
CA TRP A 23 -12.25 -7.52 -16.79
C TRP A 23 -13.66 -7.01 -17.09
N ARG A 24 -14.34 -6.43 -16.10
CA ARG A 24 -15.70 -5.88 -16.27
C ARG A 24 -15.74 -4.75 -17.29
N GLU A 25 -14.73 -3.87 -17.30
CA GLU A 25 -14.65 -2.78 -18.28
C GLU A 25 -14.41 -3.30 -19.68
N ARG A 26 -13.51 -4.28 -19.83
CA ARG A 26 -13.30 -4.98 -21.11
C ARG A 26 -14.57 -5.60 -21.67
N THR A 27 -15.39 -6.23 -20.84
CA THR A 27 -16.63 -6.89 -21.29
C THR A 27 -17.72 -5.88 -21.69
N ARG A 28 -17.58 -4.61 -21.28
CA ARG A 28 -18.46 -3.52 -21.73
C ARG A 28 -18.08 -2.91 -23.07
N GLY A 29 -16.98 -3.35 -23.66
CA GLY A 29 -16.50 -2.88 -24.95
C GLY A 29 -15.57 -1.69 -24.89
N ASP A 30 -15.20 -1.24 -23.69
CA ASP A 30 -14.26 -0.15 -23.51
C ASP A 30 -12.82 -0.63 -23.69
N SER A 31 -12.00 0.17 -24.40
CA SER A 31 -10.59 -0.13 -24.60
C SER A 31 -9.82 0.07 -23.28
N THR A 32 -9.64 -1.02 -22.53
CA THR A 32 -8.82 -1.00 -21.32
C THR A 32 -7.35 -1.19 -21.68
N GLY A 33 -6.60 -0.09 -21.69
CA GLY A 33 -5.15 -0.13 -21.83
C GLY A 33 -4.46 -0.43 -20.48
N VAL A 34 -3.13 -0.54 -20.52
CA VAL A 34 -2.27 -0.70 -19.32
C VAL A 34 -2.55 0.37 -18.25
N ARG A 35 -2.88 1.59 -18.66
CA ARG A 35 -3.23 2.68 -17.76
C ARG A 35 -4.40 2.32 -16.85
N TYR A 36 -5.48 1.79 -17.40
CA TYR A 36 -6.66 1.42 -16.60
C TYR A 36 -6.34 0.32 -15.57
N LEU A 37 -5.52 -0.66 -15.96
CA LEU A 37 -5.07 -1.70 -15.02
C LEU A 37 -4.25 -1.09 -13.87
N VAL A 38 -3.34 -0.16 -14.18
CA VAL A 38 -2.52 0.53 -13.16
C VAL A 38 -3.40 1.38 -12.25
N ASP A 39 -4.41 2.09 -12.79
CA ASP A 39 -5.39 2.85 -12.01
C ASP A 39 -6.15 1.93 -11.05
N GLN A 40 -6.62 0.76 -11.53
CA GLN A 40 -7.32 -0.22 -10.69
C GLN A 40 -6.41 -0.81 -9.60
N LEU A 41 -5.18 -1.17 -9.95
CA LEU A 41 -4.21 -1.68 -8.98
C LEU A 41 -3.92 -0.66 -7.89
N LEU A 42 -3.55 0.57 -8.27
CA LEU A 42 -3.26 1.63 -7.30
C LEU A 42 -4.47 1.91 -6.41
N PHE A 43 -5.67 2.01 -7.00
CA PHE A 43 -6.91 2.24 -6.26
C PHE A 43 -7.18 1.15 -5.21
N TRP A 44 -7.14 -0.12 -5.61
CA TRP A 44 -7.47 -1.21 -4.70
C TRP A 44 -6.40 -1.47 -3.64
N TYR A 45 -5.10 -1.23 -3.96
CA TYR A 45 -4.06 -1.22 -2.94
C TYR A 45 -4.28 -0.11 -1.92
N LEU A 46 -4.62 1.09 -2.35
CA LEU A 46 -4.92 2.21 -1.44
C LEU A 46 -6.14 1.93 -0.57
N VAL A 47 -7.23 1.42 -1.13
CA VAL A 47 -8.48 1.19 -0.38
C VAL A 47 -8.36 -0.01 0.55
N ILE A 48 -7.82 -1.14 0.08
CA ILE A 48 -7.81 -2.38 0.86
C ILE A 48 -6.56 -2.47 1.74
N ALA A 49 -5.36 -2.40 1.15
CA ALA A 49 -4.13 -2.63 1.90
C ALA A 49 -3.76 -1.44 2.81
N VAL A 50 -3.93 -0.21 2.33
CA VAL A 50 -3.71 0.97 3.18
C VAL A 50 -4.95 1.29 4.01
N GLY A 51 -6.12 1.42 3.36
CA GLY A 51 -7.35 1.88 3.99
C GLY A 51 -7.92 0.88 5.01
N VAL A 52 -8.40 -0.25 4.53
CA VAL A 52 -9.08 -1.24 5.39
C VAL A 52 -8.09 -1.88 6.36
N ALA A 53 -6.97 -2.41 5.86
CA ALA A 53 -6.01 -3.08 6.70
C ALA A 53 -5.31 -2.12 7.68
N GLY A 54 -4.94 -0.91 7.24
CA GLY A 54 -4.37 0.11 8.13
C GLY A 54 -5.33 0.50 9.25
N THR A 55 -6.61 0.68 8.94
CA THR A 55 -7.65 0.98 9.94
C THR A 55 -7.79 -0.17 10.94
N ILE A 56 -7.90 -1.42 10.48
CA ILE A 56 -8.00 -2.59 11.36
C ILE A 56 -6.75 -2.74 12.22
N SER A 57 -5.55 -2.60 11.62
CA SER A 57 -4.28 -2.67 12.35
C SER A 57 -4.17 -1.55 13.39
N GLY A 58 -4.57 -0.32 13.02
CA GLY A 58 -4.60 0.82 13.92
C GLY A 58 -5.46 0.56 15.16
N PHE A 59 -6.71 0.17 14.96
CA PHE A 59 -7.60 -0.18 16.07
C PHE A 59 -7.08 -1.36 16.91
N SER A 60 -6.55 -2.40 16.27
CA SER A 60 -5.98 -3.54 16.98
C SER A 60 -4.80 -3.12 17.88
N GLN A 61 -3.90 -2.29 17.39
CA GLN A 61 -2.75 -1.79 18.16
C GLN A 61 -3.17 -0.85 19.28
N MET A 62 -4.18 -0.01 19.07
CA MET A 62 -4.67 0.94 20.05
C MET A 62 -5.43 0.26 21.21
N PHE A 63 -6.31 -0.69 20.90
CA PHE A 63 -7.22 -1.27 21.90
C PHE A 63 -6.81 -2.67 22.36
N ASN A 64 -5.96 -3.37 21.61
CA ASN A 64 -5.46 -4.71 21.92
C ASN A 64 -3.94 -4.79 21.71
N GLY A 65 -3.20 -3.76 22.15
CA GLY A 65 -1.77 -3.60 21.90
C GLY A 65 -0.93 -4.78 22.36
N GLU A 66 -1.18 -5.32 23.57
CA GLU A 66 -0.47 -6.51 24.08
C GLU A 66 -0.69 -7.75 23.23
N MET A 67 -1.93 -7.99 22.80
CA MET A 67 -2.25 -9.11 21.91
C MET A 67 -1.60 -8.93 20.55
N THR A 68 -1.62 -7.71 20.00
CA THR A 68 -0.99 -7.39 18.72
C THR A 68 0.52 -7.57 18.80
N ALA A 69 1.16 -7.15 19.88
CA ALA A 69 2.58 -7.34 20.13
C ALA A 69 2.91 -8.85 20.16
N ARG A 70 2.16 -9.64 20.91
CA ARG A 70 2.32 -11.12 20.95
C ARG A 70 2.17 -11.80 19.59
N LEU A 71 1.18 -11.38 18.77
CA LEU A 71 0.95 -11.95 17.43
C LEU A 71 2.08 -11.64 16.45
N ASN A 72 2.82 -10.55 16.67
CA ASN A 72 3.96 -10.14 15.86
C ASN A 72 5.32 -10.55 16.49
N ASP A 73 5.29 -11.21 17.65
CA ASP A 73 6.50 -11.56 18.41
C ASP A 73 7.34 -10.31 18.80
N TRP A 74 6.62 -9.24 19.22
CA TRP A 74 7.22 -8.00 19.67
C TRP A 74 7.15 -7.89 21.20
N PRO A 75 8.12 -7.26 21.85
CA PRO A 75 7.96 -6.81 23.22
C PRO A 75 6.87 -5.74 23.28
N TYR A 76 5.92 -5.87 24.19
CA TYR A 76 4.90 -4.82 24.35
C TYR A 76 5.53 -3.54 24.94
N SER A 77 5.16 -2.42 24.35
CA SER A 77 5.54 -1.08 24.82
C SER A 77 4.47 -0.06 24.39
N PRO A 78 4.44 1.16 24.99
CA PRO A 78 3.53 2.22 24.56
C PRO A 78 3.65 2.58 23.08
N PHE A 79 4.82 2.38 22.46
CA PHE A 79 5.03 2.60 21.02
C PHE A 79 4.14 1.73 20.13
N VAL A 80 3.64 0.59 20.61
CA VAL A 80 2.66 -0.22 19.85
C VAL A 80 1.36 0.58 19.66
N VAL A 81 0.95 1.37 20.65
CA VAL A 81 -0.24 2.23 20.57
C VAL A 81 0.02 3.41 19.64
N GLU A 82 1.20 4.03 19.72
CA GLU A 82 1.60 5.14 18.82
C GLU A 82 1.67 4.67 17.35
N LEU A 83 2.20 3.46 17.11
CA LEU A 83 2.14 2.81 15.80
C LEU A 83 0.69 2.62 15.34
N GLY A 84 -0.21 2.32 16.27
CA GLY A 84 -1.65 2.24 16.01
C GLY A 84 -2.24 3.56 15.50
N PHE A 85 -1.85 4.69 16.09
CA PHE A 85 -2.27 6.02 15.62
C PHE A 85 -1.79 6.28 14.19
N MET A 86 -0.54 5.93 13.88
CA MET A 86 0.02 6.07 12.54
C MET A 86 -0.74 5.21 11.52
N ASN A 87 -0.96 3.93 11.83
CA ASN A 87 -1.72 3.03 10.96
C ASN A 87 -3.16 3.49 10.76
N LEU A 88 -3.82 4.01 11.81
CA LEU A 88 -5.17 4.57 11.69
C LEU A 88 -5.18 5.82 10.81
N ALA A 89 -4.21 6.73 10.97
CA ALA A 89 -4.11 7.94 10.16
C ALA A 89 -3.97 7.58 8.66
N PHE A 90 -3.03 6.71 8.30
CA PHE A 90 -2.91 6.24 6.93
C PHE A 90 -4.12 5.42 6.46
N GLY A 91 -4.73 4.64 7.35
CA GLY A 91 -5.96 3.92 7.06
C GLY A 91 -7.09 4.87 6.62
N ILE A 92 -7.29 5.96 7.34
CA ILE A 92 -8.27 7.00 6.97
C ILE A 92 -7.90 7.62 5.62
N LEU A 93 -6.62 7.97 5.39
CA LEU A 93 -6.17 8.51 4.10
C LEU A 93 -6.47 7.54 2.94
N GLY A 94 -6.22 6.24 3.14
CA GLY A 94 -6.52 5.20 2.16
C GLY A 94 -8.01 5.04 1.87
N LEU A 95 -8.87 5.07 2.88
CA LEU A 95 -10.32 5.01 2.72
C LEU A 95 -10.86 6.25 1.99
N LEU A 96 -10.31 7.42 2.25
CA LEU A 96 -10.68 8.66 1.56
C LEU A 96 -10.36 8.62 0.06
N CYS A 97 -9.46 7.75 -0.39
CA CYS A 97 -9.17 7.55 -1.81
C CYS A 97 -10.39 7.10 -2.64
N VAL A 98 -11.42 6.55 -2.00
CA VAL A 98 -12.71 6.25 -2.66
C VAL A 98 -13.41 7.52 -3.15
N ARG A 99 -13.25 8.62 -2.44
CA ARG A 99 -13.92 9.91 -2.73
C ARG A 99 -12.99 10.93 -3.34
N ILE A 100 -11.74 10.97 -2.90
CA ILE A 100 -10.74 11.97 -3.29
C ILE A 100 -9.71 11.29 -4.20
N LYS A 101 -9.59 11.77 -5.43
CA LYS A 101 -8.69 11.24 -6.47
C LYS A 101 -7.52 12.19 -6.75
N GLY A 102 -6.74 11.86 -7.76
CA GLY A 102 -5.65 12.70 -8.25
C GLY A 102 -4.44 12.72 -7.30
N THR A 103 -3.96 13.91 -6.93
CA THR A 103 -2.79 14.09 -6.06
C THR A 103 -2.93 13.44 -4.68
N TRP A 104 -4.17 13.27 -4.20
CA TRP A 104 -4.45 12.58 -2.95
C TRP A 104 -3.98 11.13 -2.95
N TRP A 105 -4.18 10.42 -4.07
CA TRP A 105 -3.72 9.04 -4.22
C TRP A 105 -2.20 8.94 -4.10
N TYR A 106 -1.48 9.89 -4.71
CA TYR A 106 -0.01 9.92 -4.59
C TYR A 106 0.44 10.22 -3.16
N ALA A 107 -0.19 11.18 -2.48
CA ALA A 107 0.15 11.51 -1.10
C ALA A 107 -0.02 10.30 -0.18
N ALA A 108 -1.15 9.59 -0.28
CA ALA A 108 -1.41 8.39 0.50
C ALA A 108 -0.46 7.23 0.15
N ALA A 109 -0.26 6.96 -1.17
CA ALA A 109 0.57 5.85 -1.62
C ALA A 109 2.06 6.08 -1.33
N VAL A 110 2.58 7.26 -1.62
CA VAL A 110 4.00 7.58 -1.40
C VAL A 110 4.29 7.67 0.08
N GLY A 111 3.43 8.36 0.87
CA GLY A 111 3.62 8.48 2.31
C GLY A 111 3.63 7.12 3.01
N TYR A 112 2.62 6.28 2.74
CA TYR A 112 2.57 4.95 3.34
C TYR A 112 3.64 4.01 2.78
N GLY A 113 3.95 4.09 1.48
CA GLY A 113 5.02 3.32 0.86
C GLY A 113 6.40 3.61 1.45
N ILE A 114 6.71 4.89 1.73
CA ILE A 114 7.94 5.28 2.42
C ILE A 114 7.94 4.74 3.85
N PHE A 115 6.84 4.90 4.59
CA PHE A 115 6.72 4.38 5.96
C PHE A 115 6.98 2.87 6.02
N MET A 116 6.33 2.09 5.17
CA MET A 116 6.51 0.63 5.12
C MET A 116 7.91 0.23 4.63
N GLY A 117 8.48 0.99 3.69
CA GLY A 117 9.85 0.77 3.21
C GLY A 117 10.90 1.01 4.30
N LEU A 118 10.73 2.05 5.12
CA LEU A 118 11.59 2.33 6.26
C LEU A 118 11.43 1.27 7.37
N ALA A 119 10.21 0.79 7.60
CA ALA A 119 9.97 -0.33 8.51
C ALA A 119 10.70 -1.60 8.03
N ALA A 120 10.56 -1.97 6.75
CA ALA A 120 11.27 -3.11 6.17
C ALA A 120 12.81 -2.94 6.24
N TYR A 121 13.31 -1.74 5.97
CA TYR A 121 14.74 -1.42 6.15
C TYR A 121 15.19 -1.65 7.59
N TYR A 122 14.43 -1.16 8.57
CA TYR A 122 14.76 -1.33 9.98
C TYR A 122 14.73 -2.81 10.41
N HIS A 123 13.82 -3.61 9.89
CA HIS A 123 13.79 -5.05 10.12
C HIS A 123 15.06 -5.77 9.62
N ILE A 124 15.59 -5.37 8.46
CA ILE A 124 16.87 -5.89 7.95
C ILE A 124 18.01 -5.44 8.85
N TYR A 125 18.05 -4.17 9.22
CA TYR A 125 19.09 -3.63 10.09
C TYR A 125 19.12 -4.35 11.44
N ASP A 126 17.97 -4.51 12.08
CA ASP A 126 17.85 -5.17 13.39
C ASP A 126 18.22 -6.66 13.34
N PHE A 127 17.85 -7.33 12.25
CA PHE A 127 18.26 -8.72 11.97
C PHE A 127 19.78 -8.85 11.83
N VAL A 128 20.43 -7.96 11.08
CA VAL A 128 21.86 -8.05 10.79
C VAL A 128 22.71 -7.53 11.96
N ALA A 129 22.33 -6.39 12.55
CA ALA A 129 23.13 -5.71 13.57
C ALA A 129 22.92 -6.30 14.97
N HIS A 130 21.72 -6.78 15.28
CA HIS A 130 21.35 -7.25 16.62
C HIS A 130 20.97 -8.73 16.65
N SER A 131 21.07 -9.46 15.52
CA SER A 131 20.68 -10.88 15.41
C SER A 131 19.23 -11.13 15.84
N ASN A 132 18.35 -10.15 15.64
CA ASN A 132 16.93 -10.27 15.98
C ASN A 132 16.22 -11.19 14.97
N THR A 133 15.88 -12.40 15.40
CA THR A 133 15.19 -13.42 14.58
C THR A 133 13.68 -13.47 14.83
N ALA A 134 13.12 -12.55 15.64
CA ALA A 134 11.70 -12.49 15.92
C ALA A 134 10.87 -12.40 14.62
N ALA A 135 9.82 -13.21 14.53
CA ALA A 135 9.04 -13.34 13.29
C ALA A 135 8.38 -12.03 12.83
N GLY A 136 8.12 -11.11 13.74
CA GLY A 136 7.58 -9.78 13.42
C GLY A 136 8.64 -8.75 13.00
N ASN A 137 9.94 -9.04 13.21
CA ASN A 137 11.03 -8.08 13.04
C ASN A 137 12.17 -8.60 12.13
N SER A 138 11.98 -9.72 11.47
CA SER A 138 13.07 -10.29 10.67
C SER A 138 12.58 -10.77 9.31
N PRO A 139 13.49 -10.92 8.33
CA PRO A 139 13.17 -11.51 7.02
C PRO A 139 12.68 -12.97 7.10
N LEU A 140 12.78 -13.61 8.26
CA LEU A 140 12.26 -14.97 8.49
C LEU A 140 10.74 -15.00 8.67
N GLY A 141 10.12 -13.84 8.96
CA GLY A 141 8.69 -13.72 9.19
C GLY A 141 7.92 -13.02 8.07
N ILE A 142 6.62 -13.29 8.01
CA ILE A 142 5.73 -12.75 6.97
C ILE A 142 5.54 -11.23 7.06
N VAL A 143 5.70 -10.64 8.24
CA VAL A 143 5.52 -9.20 8.47
C VAL A 143 6.47 -8.41 7.59
N PHE A 144 7.76 -8.75 7.63
CA PHE A 144 8.77 -8.12 6.78
C PHE A 144 8.39 -8.16 5.29
N TRP A 145 7.98 -9.32 4.78
CA TRP A 145 7.65 -9.47 3.36
C TRP A 145 6.40 -8.69 2.97
N THR A 146 5.39 -8.62 3.83
CA THR A 146 4.20 -7.80 3.56
C THR A 146 4.55 -6.32 3.54
N ASP A 147 5.39 -5.84 4.43
CA ASP A 147 5.82 -4.45 4.50
C ASP A 147 6.65 -4.07 3.26
N LEU A 148 7.63 -4.90 2.91
CA LEU A 148 8.47 -4.68 1.73
C LEU A 148 7.68 -4.71 0.43
N LEU A 149 6.84 -5.75 0.23
CA LEU A 149 6.04 -5.89 -1.00
C LEU A 149 5.03 -4.76 -1.15
N LEU A 150 4.41 -4.33 -0.05
CA LEU A 150 3.46 -3.21 -0.08
C LEU A 150 4.17 -1.89 -0.39
N ALA A 151 5.34 -1.64 0.21
CA ALA A 151 6.15 -0.46 -0.09
C ALA A 151 6.51 -0.40 -1.59
N VAL A 152 7.05 -1.51 -2.13
CA VAL A 152 7.42 -1.61 -3.54
C VAL A 152 6.19 -1.42 -4.45
N ALA A 153 5.07 -2.08 -4.14
CA ALA A 153 3.85 -1.98 -4.93
C ALA A 153 3.32 -0.53 -4.98
N LEU A 154 3.20 0.13 -3.82
CA LEU A 154 2.67 1.50 -3.74
C LEU A 154 3.58 2.51 -4.46
N LEU A 155 4.89 2.43 -4.25
CA LEU A 155 5.84 3.36 -4.88
C LEU A 155 5.94 3.13 -6.39
N ALA A 156 6.05 1.87 -6.83
CA ALA A 156 6.13 1.53 -8.25
C ALA A 156 4.84 1.88 -8.99
N LEU A 157 3.66 1.51 -8.44
CA LEU A 157 2.37 1.84 -9.04
C LEU A 157 2.16 3.35 -9.13
N SER A 158 2.55 4.11 -8.10
CA SER A 158 2.47 5.58 -8.13
C SER A 158 3.36 6.17 -9.21
N ALA A 159 4.60 5.69 -9.36
CA ALA A 159 5.52 6.14 -10.38
C ALA A 159 5.01 5.82 -11.81
N VAL A 160 4.56 4.59 -12.04
CA VAL A 160 4.00 4.16 -13.33
C VAL A 160 2.72 4.94 -13.66
N HIS A 161 1.82 5.11 -12.69
CA HIS A 161 0.59 5.89 -12.88
C HIS A 161 0.89 7.34 -13.26
N ALA A 162 1.85 7.99 -12.57
CA ALA A 162 2.27 9.35 -12.89
C ALA A 162 2.90 9.45 -14.28
N TYR A 163 3.73 8.49 -14.66
CA TYR A 163 4.32 8.43 -16.00
C TYR A 163 3.27 8.31 -17.09
N LEU A 164 2.33 7.36 -16.96
CA LEU A 164 1.25 7.16 -17.94
C LEU A 164 0.29 8.35 -18.03
N ALA A 165 0.07 9.07 -16.92
CA ALA A 165 -0.73 10.28 -16.91
C ALA A 165 -0.09 11.42 -17.73
N ARG A 166 1.24 11.60 -17.61
CA ARG A 166 1.99 12.63 -18.36
C ARG A 166 2.02 12.34 -19.86
N THR A 167 2.34 11.11 -20.25
CA THR A 167 2.43 10.74 -21.66
C THR A 167 1.09 10.89 -22.39
N SER A 168 -0.02 10.66 -21.71
CA SER A 168 -1.36 10.87 -22.29
C SER A 168 -1.68 12.36 -22.51
N GLN A 169 -1.19 13.25 -21.68
CA GLN A 169 -1.37 14.71 -21.86
C GLN A 169 -0.54 15.24 -23.02
N GLU A 170 0.69 14.76 -23.22
CA GLU A 170 1.57 15.15 -24.32
C GLU A 170 1.01 14.75 -25.69
N ILE A 171 0.34 13.60 -25.79
CA ILE A 171 -0.30 13.14 -27.04
C ILE A 171 -1.51 14.00 -27.41
N VAL A 172 -2.23 14.54 -26.43
CA VAL A 172 -3.45 15.34 -26.64
C VAL A 172 -3.14 16.84 -26.81
N ALA A 173 -1.98 17.31 -26.37
CA ALA A 173 -1.60 18.72 -26.52
C ALA A 173 -1.34 19.04 -28.01
N PRO A 174 -2.03 20.06 -28.61
CA PRO A 174 -1.75 20.45 -29.99
C PRO A 174 -0.29 20.91 -30.10
N ARG A 175 0.42 20.41 -31.10
CA ARG A 175 1.76 20.92 -31.46
C ARG A 175 1.64 22.42 -31.67
N ARG A 176 2.28 23.20 -30.81
CA ARG A 176 2.44 24.65 -31.08
C ARG A 176 3.27 24.77 -32.35
N GLU A 177 2.66 25.25 -33.43
CA GLU A 177 3.41 25.65 -34.61
C GLU A 177 4.40 26.74 -34.21
N PRO A 178 5.66 26.67 -34.69
CA PRO A 178 6.63 27.73 -34.45
C PRO A 178 6.05 29.01 -35.04
N ALA A 179 6.00 30.08 -34.25
CA ALA A 179 5.64 31.41 -34.72
C ALA A 179 6.63 31.81 -35.83
N THR A 180 6.13 31.93 -37.06
CA THR A 180 6.86 32.41 -38.24
C THR A 180 7.06 33.91 -38.15
#